data_81c7709bb93e3d3fc453032184e44d22
#
_entry.id   81c7709bb93e3d3fc453032184e44d22
#
_cell.length_a   1.000
_cell.length_b   1.000
_cell.length_c   1.000
_cell.angle_alpha   90.00
_cell.angle_beta   90.00
_cell.angle_gamma   90.00
#
_symmetry.space_group_name_H-M   'P 1'
#
loop_
_entity.id
_entity.type
_entity.pdbx_description
1 polymer ?
#
loop_
_entity_poly.entity_id
_entity_poly.type
_entity_poly.pdbx_seq_one_letter_code
_entity_poly.pdbx_strand_id
1 'polypeptide(L)'
;MINFDKIIDRSNRGARKIDYPISKGESIDTIQMWIADMDFETAPCVKDALKDLVEYGVFGYTDYNNKYFDSMINWFDKRYNFEIKSEEIVRTPGVIFALAMAVKAFSKENESVLIFNPEYVAFREVTDLNNRKIIESNLKLENNRYYIDFDDVEKKIKENDVKILMFCSPFNPCGRVWNKEELIKLAKICVDNKVIIVSDEIHMDFVWGENRHIIFLDALKDDKELYEKAKKLTIINTSASKTFNLAGLQVANTIIKDKTLKEKLEAEIGKTGYHRISGPAQVALMAAYTEEGYSWACELKKYIYNNILFVKDYIEKNIPKINVIETEGTYLMWLDFRKYGLNDDELQKKLIYGAKVHLDNGLKFGTLGNGFMRMNVAMSKKSIEKSLIRIKEVFN
;
A
#
# COMPACT_ATOMS: atom_id res chain seq x y z
N MET A 1 -0.15 24.55 14.59
CA MET A 1 0.08 23.19 15.08
C MET A 1 -1.01 22.30 14.50
N ILE A 2 -0.65 21.20 13.86
CA ILE A 2 -1.59 20.27 13.23
C ILE A 2 -2.29 19.47 14.34
N ASN A 3 -3.61 19.35 14.27
CA ASN A 3 -4.39 18.63 15.28
C ASN A 3 -4.91 17.30 14.70
N PHE A 4 -4.15 16.22 14.87
CA PHE A 4 -4.55 14.87 14.48
C PHE A 4 -5.58 14.22 15.40
N ASP A 5 -5.89 14.82 16.57
CA ASP A 5 -6.98 14.36 17.47
C ASP A 5 -8.37 14.86 17.04
N LYS A 6 -8.42 15.77 16.03
CA LYS A 6 -9.69 16.25 15.48
C LYS A 6 -10.44 15.09 14.82
N ILE A 7 -11.64 14.81 15.32
CA ILE A 7 -12.55 13.85 14.72
C ILE A 7 -13.30 14.54 13.57
N ILE A 8 -13.18 13.98 12.38
CA ILE A 8 -13.84 14.48 11.17
C ILE A 8 -15.03 13.58 10.87
N ASP A 9 -16.23 14.16 10.86
CA ASP A 9 -17.40 13.46 10.38
C ASP A 9 -17.33 13.33 8.85
N ARG A 10 -17.23 12.09 8.38
CA ARG A 10 -17.15 11.74 6.97
C ARG A 10 -18.45 11.14 6.44
N SER A 11 -19.49 11.05 7.26
CA SER A 11 -20.79 10.50 6.88
C SER A 11 -21.51 11.39 5.88
N ASN A 12 -22.29 10.78 5.00
CA ASN A 12 -23.08 11.47 3.94
C ASN A 12 -22.23 12.35 2.98
N ARG A 13 -20.95 11.97 2.80
CA ARG A 13 -20.01 12.65 1.89
C ARG A 13 -19.49 11.74 0.79
N GLY A 14 -20.09 10.56 0.59
CA GLY A 14 -19.62 9.54 -0.35
C GLY A 14 -18.33 8.85 0.12
N ALA A 15 -17.99 8.95 1.40
CA ALA A 15 -16.80 8.29 1.96
C ALA A 15 -17.00 6.77 1.98
N ARG A 16 -16.34 6.05 1.04
CA ARG A 16 -16.45 4.58 0.94
C ARG A 16 -16.23 3.87 2.27
N LYS A 17 -15.30 4.38 3.08
CA LYS A 17 -14.99 3.81 4.41
C LYS A 17 -16.19 3.83 5.34
N ILE A 18 -17.03 4.86 5.28
CA ILE A 18 -18.15 5.12 6.20
C ILE A 18 -19.48 4.76 5.57
N ASP A 19 -19.80 5.38 4.42
CA ASP A 19 -21.16 5.32 3.85
C ASP A 19 -21.48 3.94 3.23
N TYR A 20 -20.47 3.23 2.71
CA TYR A 20 -20.68 1.92 2.10
C TYR A 20 -21.08 0.83 3.13
N PRO A 21 -20.40 0.64 4.27
CA PRO A 21 -20.84 -0.31 5.30
C PRO A 21 -22.22 0.04 5.88
N ILE A 22 -22.51 1.32 6.09
CA ILE A 22 -23.84 1.77 6.56
C ILE A 22 -24.92 1.40 5.52
N SER A 23 -24.67 1.57 4.23
CA SER A 23 -25.59 1.15 3.17
C SER A 23 -25.82 -0.36 3.08
N LYS A 24 -24.94 -1.14 3.72
CA LYS A 24 -25.04 -2.60 3.87
C LYS A 24 -25.65 -3.04 5.19
N GLY A 25 -26.15 -2.11 6.01
CA GLY A 25 -26.85 -2.39 7.26
C GLY A 25 -26.02 -2.31 8.52
N GLU A 26 -24.76 -1.84 8.43
CA GLU A 26 -23.97 -1.56 9.64
C GLU A 26 -24.52 -0.33 10.37
N SER A 27 -24.40 -0.33 11.71
CA SER A 27 -24.75 0.81 12.53
C SER A 27 -23.85 2.02 12.24
N ILE A 28 -24.43 3.21 12.23
CA ILE A 28 -23.69 4.47 12.13
C ILE A 28 -22.68 4.65 13.29
N ASP A 29 -22.90 3.97 14.42
CA ASP A 29 -22.00 3.97 15.55
C ASP A 29 -20.79 3.04 15.39
N THR A 30 -20.73 2.26 14.29
CA THR A 30 -19.62 1.35 14.03
C THR A 30 -18.37 2.14 13.64
N ILE A 31 -17.27 1.92 14.39
CA ILE A 31 -15.99 2.55 14.10
C ILE A 31 -15.32 1.79 12.96
N GLN A 32 -15.11 2.49 11.85
CA GLN A 32 -14.62 1.90 10.60
C GLN A 32 -13.09 1.93 10.53
N MET A 33 -12.46 0.76 10.64
CA MET A 33 -10.98 0.59 10.63
C MET A 33 -10.50 -0.39 9.53
N TRP A 34 -11.32 -0.62 8.51
CA TRP A 34 -11.07 -1.66 7.50
C TRP A 34 -10.28 -1.16 6.28
N ILE A 35 -10.67 -0.07 5.64
CA ILE A 35 -10.02 0.40 4.42
C ILE A 35 -8.77 1.23 4.71
N ALA A 36 -7.76 1.13 3.83
CA ALA A 36 -6.49 1.83 3.94
C ALA A 36 -6.55 3.27 3.42
N ASP A 37 -7.42 4.10 4.02
CA ASP A 37 -7.40 5.56 3.96
C ASP A 37 -7.36 6.15 5.37
N MET A 38 -7.00 7.41 5.52
CA MET A 38 -6.86 8.02 6.83
C MET A 38 -8.08 8.87 7.20
N ASP A 39 -8.33 9.04 8.50
CA ASP A 39 -9.38 9.94 9.02
C ASP A 39 -8.82 11.33 9.37
N PHE A 40 -7.71 11.71 8.74
CA PHE A 40 -7.08 13.02 8.88
C PHE A 40 -7.31 13.86 7.62
N GLU A 41 -7.34 15.19 7.81
CA GLU A 41 -7.21 16.10 6.68
C GLU A 41 -5.83 15.90 6.02
N THR A 42 -5.73 16.13 4.71
CA THR A 42 -4.42 16.18 4.04
C THR A 42 -3.60 17.40 4.49
N ALA A 43 -2.34 17.46 4.08
CA ALA A 43 -1.45 18.57 4.40
C ALA A 43 -2.05 19.93 4.01
N PRO A 44 -1.84 21.00 4.82
CA PRO A 44 -2.31 22.35 4.51
C PRO A 44 -1.90 22.82 3.11
N CYS A 45 -0.64 22.66 2.73
CA CYS A 45 -0.14 23.02 1.41
C CYS A 45 -0.92 22.37 0.25
N VAL A 46 -1.37 21.13 0.43
CA VAL A 46 -2.21 20.43 -0.56
C VAL A 46 -3.61 21.05 -0.63
N LYS A 47 -4.21 21.36 0.54
CA LYS A 47 -5.53 22.00 0.61
C LYS A 47 -5.51 23.35 -0.05
N ASP A 48 -4.48 24.17 0.23
CA ASP A 48 -4.33 25.52 -0.29
C ASP A 48 -4.11 25.50 -1.79
N ALA A 49 -3.28 24.61 -2.32
CA ALA A 49 -3.06 24.46 -3.75
C ALA A 49 -4.33 24.00 -4.51
N LEU A 50 -5.13 23.13 -3.92
CA LEU A 50 -6.41 22.71 -4.49
C LEU A 50 -7.45 23.83 -4.43
N LYS A 51 -7.46 24.61 -3.36
CA LYS A 51 -8.33 25.80 -3.23
C LYS A 51 -8.01 26.85 -4.29
N ASP A 52 -6.73 27.16 -4.47
CA ASP A 52 -6.26 28.09 -5.51
C ASP A 52 -6.69 27.61 -6.91
N LEU A 53 -6.57 26.31 -7.20
CA LEU A 53 -7.05 25.74 -8.47
C LEU A 53 -8.56 25.91 -8.66
N VAL A 54 -9.36 25.75 -7.61
CA VAL A 54 -10.81 25.93 -7.65
C VAL A 54 -11.17 27.41 -7.83
N GLU A 55 -10.47 28.31 -7.16
CA GLU A 55 -10.66 29.77 -7.30
C GLU A 55 -10.28 30.26 -8.70
N TYR A 56 -9.24 29.67 -9.33
CA TYR A 56 -8.92 29.93 -10.74
C TYR A 56 -10.06 29.55 -11.70
N GLY A 57 -10.80 28.47 -11.41
CA GLY A 57 -12.07 28.13 -12.05
C GLY A 57 -12.01 27.66 -13.50
N VAL A 58 -10.81 27.46 -14.09
CA VAL A 58 -10.68 26.95 -15.47
C VAL A 58 -10.10 25.54 -15.44
N PHE A 59 -10.92 24.54 -15.72
CA PHE A 59 -10.57 23.11 -15.67
C PHE A 59 -10.31 22.53 -17.07
N GLY A 60 -9.51 23.22 -17.87
CA GLY A 60 -9.10 22.76 -19.20
C GLY A 60 -8.08 21.63 -19.15
N TYR A 61 -7.65 21.15 -20.33
CA TYR A 61 -6.57 20.18 -20.39
C TYR A 61 -5.30 20.74 -19.74
N THR A 62 -4.80 20.03 -18.74
CA THR A 62 -3.71 20.49 -17.90
C THR A 62 -2.54 19.52 -17.97
N ASP A 63 -1.33 20.06 -18.17
CA ASP A 63 -0.09 19.31 -18.07
C ASP A 63 1.02 20.22 -17.49
N TYR A 64 1.43 19.91 -16.27
CA TYR A 64 2.49 20.66 -15.58
C TYR A 64 3.91 20.18 -15.94
N ASN A 65 4.01 19.08 -16.73
CA ASN A 65 5.28 18.56 -17.29
C ASN A 65 6.47 18.69 -16.32
N ASN A 66 7.42 19.60 -16.60
CA ASN A 66 8.65 19.70 -15.84
C ASN A 66 8.39 19.93 -14.34
N LYS A 67 7.46 20.81 -13.94
CA LYS A 67 7.16 21.05 -12.51
C LYS A 67 6.70 19.79 -11.78
N TYR A 68 5.91 18.95 -12.46
CA TYR A 68 5.47 17.70 -11.90
C TYR A 68 6.63 16.71 -11.73
N PHE A 69 7.44 16.54 -12.77
CA PHE A 69 8.60 15.64 -12.74
C PHE A 69 9.66 16.12 -11.76
N ASP A 70 9.93 17.42 -11.70
CA ASP A 70 10.87 18.02 -10.75
C ASP A 70 10.45 17.76 -9.30
N SER A 71 9.13 17.81 -9.01
CA SER A 71 8.61 17.47 -7.68
C SER A 71 8.92 16.01 -7.32
N MET A 72 8.72 15.09 -8.25
CA MET A 72 9.05 13.67 -8.09
C MET A 72 10.54 13.45 -7.89
N ILE A 73 11.37 14.01 -8.79
CA ILE A 73 12.83 13.87 -8.77
C ILE A 73 13.39 14.37 -7.44
N ASN A 74 13.00 15.58 -7.04
CA ASN A 74 13.44 16.17 -5.78
C ASN A 74 13.00 15.36 -4.54
N TRP A 75 11.77 14.77 -4.57
CA TRP A 75 11.28 13.95 -3.48
C TRP A 75 12.11 12.69 -3.31
N PHE A 76 12.35 11.96 -4.41
CA PHE A 76 13.10 10.70 -4.39
C PHE A 76 14.58 10.92 -4.05
N ASP A 77 15.21 11.94 -4.61
CA ASP A 77 16.58 12.30 -4.29
C ASP A 77 16.75 12.64 -2.80
N LYS A 78 15.97 13.61 -2.31
CA LYS A 78 16.12 14.11 -0.93
C LYS A 78 15.68 13.12 0.16
N ARG A 79 14.67 12.27 -0.12
CA ARG A 79 14.07 11.41 0.92
C ARG A 79 14.60 9.99 0.90
N TYR A 80 15.01 9.51 -0.27
CA TYR A 80 15.45 8.14 -0.48
C TYR A 80 16.87 8.01 -1.04
N ASN A 81 17.53 9.12 -1.37
CA ASN A 81 18.82 9.13 -2.08
C ASN A 81 18.77 8.23 -3.33
N PHE A 82 17.65 8.30 -4.05
CA PHE A 82 17.38 7.50 -5.23
C PHE A 82 17.16 8.41 -6.44
N GLU A 83 18.16 8.45 -7.32
CA GLU A 83 18.11 9.24 -8.54
C GLU A 83 17.09 8.68 -9.53
N ILE A 84 16.15 9.51 -9.97
CA ILE A 84 15.20 9.20 -11.06
C ILE A 84 15.22 10.34 -12.08
N LYS A 85 14.85 10.04 -13.33
CA LYS A 85 14.76 11.00 -14.41
C LYS A 85 13.33 11.10 -14.91
N SER A 86 12.97 12.24 -15.51
CA SER A 86 11.62 12.47 -16.04
C SER A 86 11.21 11.41 -17.07
N GLU A 87 12.14 11.00 -17.92
CA GLU A 87 11.93 9.95 -18.92
C GLU A 87 11.73 8.53 -18.35
N GLU A 88 12.00 8.33 -17.06
CA GLU A 88 11.79 7.06 -16.36
C GLU A 88 10.41 6.96 -15.69
N ILE A 89 9.64 8.05 -15.67
CA ILE A 89 8.37 8.15 -14.95
C ILE A 89 7.19 7.98 -15.91
N VAL A 90 6.28 7.06 -15.58
CA VAL A 90 4.98 6.88 -16.24
C VAL A 90 3.88 7.29 -15.24
N ARG A 91 3.05 8.26 -15.61
CA ARG A 91 1.94 8.74 -14.77
C ARG A 91 0.69 7.88 -14.99
N THR A 92 0.05 7.46 -13.91
CA THR A 92 -1.15 6.62 -13.95
C THR A 92 -2.25 7.12 -12.99
N PRO A 93 -3.54 6.79 -13.22
CA PRO A 93 -4.64 7.22 -12.36
C PRO A 93 -4.69 6.48 -11.00
N GLY A 94 -3.70 5.66 -10.71
CA GLY A 94 -3.60 4.90 -9.46
C GLY A 94 -2.76 3.65 -9.63
N VAL A 95 -2.26 3.14 -8.51
CA VAL A 95 -1.38 1.95 -8.52
C VAL A 95 -2.11 0.71 -9.04
N ILE A 96 -3.39 0.51 -8.70
CA ILE A 96 -4.17 -0.65 -9.20
C ILE A 96 -4.24 -0.64 -10.74
N PHE A 97 -4.42 0.52 -11.35
CA PHE A 97 -4.37 0.65 -12.81
C PHE A 97 -2.98 0.27 -13.35
N ALA A 98 -1.91 0.76 -12.72
CA ALA A 98 -0.53 0.44 -13.12
C ALA A 98 -0.26 -1.07 -13.02
N LEU A 99 -0.73 -1.72 -11.95
CA LEU A 99 -0.64 -3.17 -11.75
C LEU A 99 -1.35 -3.93 -12.87
N ALA A 100 -2.60 -3.55 -13.19
CA ALA A 100 -3.36 -4.19 -14.28
C ALA A 100 -2.66 -4.02 -15.64
N MET A 101 -2.10 -2.83 -15.91
CA MET A 101 -1.37 -2.58 -17.16
C MET A 101 -0.06 -3.36 -17.21
N ALA A 102 0.65 -3.53 -16.08
CA ALA A 102 1.85 -4.37 -16.01
C ALA A 102 1.51 -5.85 -16.30
N VAL A 103 0.42 -6.37 -15.73
CA VAL A 103 -0.07 -7.73 -16.02
C VAL A 103 -0.31 -7.91 -17.52
N LYS A 104 -0.99 -6.97 -18.15
CA LYS A 104 -1.31 -7.02 -19.59
C LYS A 104 -0.08 -6.86 -20.49
N ALA A 105 0.83 -5.96 -20.11
CA ALA A 105 2.02 -5.67 -20.92
C ALA A 105 3.07 -6.79 -20.89
N PHE A 106 3.17 -7.53 -19.77
CA PHE A 106 4.29 -8.44 -19.53
C PHE A 106 3.89 -9.91 -19.36
N SER A 107 2.61 -10.22 -19.54
CA SER A 107 2.13 -11.59 -19.63
C SER A 107 0.99 -11.73 -20.64
N LYS A 108 0.75 -12.95 -21.10
CA LYS A 108 -0.39 -13.31 -21.93
C LYS A 108 -1.48 -13.97 -21.07
N GLU A 109 -2.67 -14.11 -21.63
CA GLU A 109 -3.72 -14.90 -20.98
C GLU A 109 -3.25 -16.32 -20.69
N ASN A 110 -3.64 -16.85 -19.53
CA ASN A 110 -3.23 -18.14 -18.99
C ASN A 110 -1.75 -18.28 -18.60
N GLU A 111 -0.91 -17.23 -18.75
CA GLU A 111 0.42 -17.23 -18.14
C GLU A 111 0.35 -16.92 -16.64
N SER A 112 1.42 -17.27 -15.92
CA SER A 112 1.45 -17.28 -14.47
C SER A 112 2.01 -15.98 -13.88
N VAL A 113 1.34 -15.49 -12.84
CA VAL A 113 1.77 -14.38 -11.99
C VAL A 113 1.94 -14.92 -10.56
N LEU A 114 3.11 -14.70 -9.96
CA LEU A 114 3.36 -15.07 -8.57
C LEU A 114 3.00 -13.93 -7.64
N ILE A 115 2.25 -14.26 -6.60
CA ILE A 115 1.95 -13.39 -5.46
C ILE A 115 2.29 -14.13 -4.17
N PHE A 116 2.41 -13.39 -3.06
CA PHE A 116 2.54 -14.02 -1.75
C PHE A 116 1.16 -14.38 -1.16
N ASN A 117 1.14 -15.12 -0.07
CA ASN A 117 -0.04 -15.39 0.73
C ASN A 117 0.35 -15.30 2.23
N PRO A 118 -0.26 -14.40 3.05
CA PRO A 118 -1.27 -13.43 2.65
C PRO A 118 -0.69 -12.30 1.80
N GLU A 119 -1.54 -11.61 0.99
CA GLU A 119 -1.12 -10.54 0.08
C GLU A 119 -2.23 -9.50 -0.12
N TYR A 120 -1.86 -8.33 -0.61
CA TYR A 120 -2.82 -7.28 -0.96
C TYR A 120 -3.81 -7.76 -2.02
N VAL A 121 -5.09 -7.70 -1.68
CA VAL A 121 -6.19 -8.27 -2.48
C VAL A 121 -6.18 -7.84 -3.96
N ALA A 122 -5.79 -6.60 -4.26
CA ALA A 122 -5.76 -6.12 -5.63
C ALA A 122 -4.77 -6.87 -6.54
N PHE A 123 -3.70 -7.46 -5.99
CA PHE A 123 -2.78 -8.27 -6.80
C PHE A 123 -3.49 -9.50 -7.36
N ARG A 124 -4.30 -10.15 -6.54
CA ARG A 124 -5.15 -11.26 -6.95
C ARG A 124 -6.21 -10.81 -7.96
N GLU A 125 -6.94 -9.73 -7.63
CA GLU A 125 -8.01 -9.23 -8.47
C GLU A 125 -7.53 -8.81 -9.87
N VAL A 126 -6.43 -8.05 -9.98
CA VAL A 126 -5.92 -7.64 -11.30
C VAL A 126 -5.35 -8.82 -12.10
N THR A 127 -4.85 -9.86 -11.44
CA THR A 127 -4.35 -11.07 -12.08
C THR A 127 -5.52 -11.89 -12.66
N ASP A 128 -6.52 -12.16 -11.84
CA ASP A 128 -7.69 -12.98 -12.20
C ASP A 128 -8.54 -12.28 -13.27
N LEU A 129 -8.91 -11.02 -13.06
CA LEU A 129 -9.71 -10.22 -13.99
C LEU A 129 -9.06 -10.05 -15.37
N ASN A 130 -7.75 -10.23 -15.47
CA ASN A 130 -7.04 -10.23 -16.74
C ASN A 130 -6.72 -11.66 -17.26
N ASN A 131 -7.37 -12.70 -16.74
CA ASN A 131 -7.23 -14.09 -17.17
C ASN A 131 -5.80 -14.64 -17.05
N ARG A 132 -5.05 -14.30 -16.00
CA ARG A 132 -3.75 -14.89 -15.67
C ARG A 132 -3.89 -15.88 -14.54
N LYS A 133 -3.01 -16.88 -14.52
CA LYS A 133 -2.94 -17.86 -13.43
C LYS A 133 -2.26 -17.27 -12.22
N ILE A 134 -2.88 -17.41 -11.06
CA ILE A 134 -2.29 -17.01 -9.79
C ILE A 134 -1.47 -18.16 -9.23
N ILE A 135 -0.19 -17.91 -8.97
CA ILE A 135 0.70 -18.81 -8.26
C ILE A 135 1.01 -18.17 -6.91
N GLU A 136 0.69 -18.89 -5.83
CA GLU A 136 0.91 -18.37 -4.47
C GLU A 136 2.17 -18.97 -3.85
N SER A 137 3.02 -18.10 -3.29
CA SER A 137 4.06 -18.52 -2.36
C SER A 137 3.69 -18.10 -0.95
N ASN A 138 3.62 -19.05 -0.05
CA ASN A 138 3.21 -18.81 1.33
C ASN A 138 4.31 -18.17 2.15
N LEU A 139 4.01 -17.05 2.78
CA LEU A 139 4.91 -16.47 3.77
C LEU A 139 4.93 -17.33 5.04
N LYS A 140 6.10 -17.46 5.66
CA LYS A 140 6.27 -18.16 6.94
C LYS A 140 6.09 -17.18 8.09
N LEU A 141 5.21 -17.52 9.03
CA LEU A 141 5.02 -16.74 10.26
C LEU A 141 5.81 -17.39 11.40
N GLU A 142 6.84 -16.70 11.88
CA GLU A 142 7.69 -17.13 12.99
C GLU A 142 7.89 -15.96 13.97
N ASN A 143 7.71 -16.20 15.25
CA ASN A 143 7.89 -15.18 16.29
C ASN A 143 7.17 -13.85 16.01
N ASN A 144 5.90 -13.91 15.54
CA ASN A 144 5.08 -12.75 15.17
C ASN A 144 5.59 -11.93 13.99
N ARG A 145 6.48 -12.49 13.16
CA ARG A 145 7.05 -11.84 12.00
C ARG A 145 6.98 -12.75 10.78
N TYR A 146 6.66 -12.19 9.63
CA TYR A 146 6.58 -12.94 8.37
C TYR A 146 7.92 -12.95 7.63
N TYR A 147 8.20 -14.05 6.96
CA TYR A 147 9.42 -14.27 6.17
C TYR A 147 9.08 -14.85 4.81
N ILE A 148 9.89 -14.50 3.79
CA ILE A 148 9.79 -15.10 2.46
C ILE A 148 10.45 -16.49 2.50
N ASP A 149 9.73 -17.50 1.99
CA ASP A 149 10.31 -18.80 1.66
C ASP A 149 10.92 -18.75 0.25
N PHE A 150 12.18 -18.38 0.18
CA PHE A 150 12.87 -18.19 -1.10
C PHE A 150 12.98 -19.48 -1.91
N ASP A 151 13.09 -20.64 -1.26
CA ASP A 151 13.17 -21.94 -1.93
C ASP A 151 11.81 -22.28 -2.57
N ASP A 152 10.69 -21.97 -1.89
CA ASP A 152 9.34 -22.10 -2.44
C ASP A 152 9.11 -21.13 -3.59
N VAL A 153 9.56 -19.87 -3.48
CA VAL A 153 9.48 -18.87 -4.55
C VAL A 153 10.20 -19.37 -5.80
N GLU A 154 11.46 -19.78 -5.67
CA GLU A 154 12.25 -20.25 -6.81
C GLU A 154 11.67 -21.50 -7.45
N LYS A 155 11.25 -22.47 -6.65
CA LYS A 155 10.58 -23.68 -7.09
C LYS A 155 9.33 -23.36 -7.90
N LYS A 156 8.43 -22.52 -7.35
CA LYS A 156 7.16 -22.15 -8.00
C LYS A 156 7.35 -21.36 -9.29
N ILE A 157 8.35 -20.49 -9.33
CA ILE A 157 8.73 -19.77 -10.56
C ILE A 157 9.08 -20.76 -11.66
N LYS A 158 9.94 -21.74 -11.37
CA LYS A 158 10.41 -22.74 -12.36
C LYS A 158 9.31 -23.71 -12.78
N GLU A 159 8.54 -24.24 -11.83
CA GLU A 159 7.50 -25.24 -12.11
C GLU A 159 6.31 -24.67 -12.88
N ASN A 160 6.03 -23.37 -12.76
CA ASN A 160 4.83 -22.75 -13.34
C ASN A 160 5.14 -21.74 -14.45
N ASP A 161 6.38 -21.64 -14.91
CA ASP A 161 6.80 -20.65 -15.93
C ASP A 161 6.30 -19.23 -15.64
N VAL A 162 6.52 -18.79 -14.40
CA VAL A 162 6.04 -17.48 -13.91
C VAL A 162 6.64 -16.34 -14.71
N LYS A 163 5.80 -15.40 -15.16
CA LYS A 163 6.23 -14.22 -15.96
C LYS A 163 6.39 -12.98 -15.12
N ILE A 164 5.58 -12.83 -14.07
CA ILE A 164 5.54 -11.64 -13.21
C ILE A 164 5.54 -12.07 -11.75
N LEU A 165 6.34 -11.40 -10.93
CA LEU A 165 6.22 -11.37 -9.49
C LEU A 165 5.57 -10.03 -9.10
N MET A 166 4.44 -10.05 -8.41
CA MET A 166 3.91 -8.87 -7.70
C MET A 166 4.41 -8.85 -6.28
N PHE A 167 4.99 -7.74 -5.87
CA PHE A 167 5.68 -7.59 -4.61
C PHE A 167 5.30 -6.27 -3.93
N CYS A 168 4.91 -6.31 -2.66
CA CYS A 168 4.56 -5.12 -1.88
C CYS A 168 5.67 -4.77 -0.88
N SER A 169 6.09 -3.50 -0.81
CA SER A 169 7.14 -3.04 0.11
C SER A 169 6.94 -1.56 0.50
N PRO A 170 6.70 -1.22 1.75
CA PRO A 170 6.33 -2.07 2.91
C PRO A 170 5.09 -2.92 2.68
N PHE A 171 5.05 -4.09 3.32
CA PHE A 171 4.13 -5.15 2.96
C PHE A 171 2.76 -5.03 3.64
N ASN A 172 1.71 -4.98 2.85
CA ASN A 172 0.32 -5.03 3.28
C ASN A 172 -0.27 -6.43 2.96
N PRO A 173 -0.81 -7.20 3.95
CA PRO A 173 -1.34 -6.71 5.23
C PRO A 173 -0.39 -6.82 6.43
N CYS A 174 0.73 -7.51 6.34
CA CYS A 174 1.49 -7.98 7.50
C CYS A 174 2.44 -6.93 8.11
N GLY A 175 2.56 -5.75 7.51
CA GLY A 175 3.40 -4.67 8.04
C GLY A 175 4.92 -4.91 7.94
N ARG A 176 5.38 -5.87 7.10
CA ARG A 176 6.82 -6.14 6.92
C ARG A 176 7.53 -5.01 6.18
N VAL A 177 8.76 -4.73 6.59
CA VAL A 177 9.75 -3.95 5.83
C VAL A 177 10.88 -4.89 5.45
N TRP A 178 11.06 -5.14 4.16
CA TRP A 178 12.06 -6.08 3.66
C TRP A 178 13.45 -5.48 3.73
N ASN A 179 14.42 -6.23 4.26
CA ASN A 179 15.80 -5.78 4.35
C ASN A 179 16.54 -5.96 3.02
N LYS A 180 17.75 -5.42 2.94
CA LYS A 180 18.55 -5.42 1.72
C LYS A 180 18.86 -6.84 1.22
N GLU A 181 19.17 -7.75 2.13
CA GLU A 181 19.51 -9.13 1.83
C GLU A 181 18.32 -9.90 1.25
N GLU A 182 17.11 -9.67 1.82
CA GLU A 182 15.86 -10.24 1.31
C GLU A 182 15.57 -9.75 -0.12
N LEU A 183 15.73 -8.43 -0.37
CA LEU A 183 15.52 -7.83 -1.69
C LEU A 183 16.54 -8.33 -2.73
N ILE A 184 17.82 -8.44 -2.37
CA ILE A 184 18.87 -8.99 -3.24
C ILE A 184 18.57 -10.44 -3.61
N LYS A 185 18.19 -11.26 -2.62
CA LYS A 185 17.89 -12.69 -2.86
C LYS A 185 16.70 -12.85 -3.79
N LEU A 186 15.63 -12.06 -3.57
CA LEU A 186 14.45 -12.07 -4.42
C LEU A 186 14.80 -11.62 -5.86
N ALA A 187 15.59 -10.55 -5.99
CA ALA A 187 16.04 -10.05 -7.30
C ALA A 187 16.86 -11.09 -8.08
N LYS A 188 17.78 -11.81 -7.41
CA LYS A 188 18.56 -12.87 -8.03
C LYS A 188 17.68 -13.96 -8.60
N ILE A 189 16.72 -14.46 -7.81
CA ILE A 189 15.77 -15.48 -8.27
C ILE A 189 15.01 -15.00 -9.51
N CYS A 190 14.50 -13.76 -9.49
CA CYS A 190 13.73 -13.22 -10.62
C CYS A 190 14.60 -13.00 -11.85
N VAL A 191 15.82 -12.48 -11.70
CA VAL A 191 16.77 -12.23 -12.80
C VAL A 191 17.17 -13.53 -13.47
N ASP A 192 17.51 -14.55 -12.70
CA ASP A 192 17.95 -15.86 -13.21
C ASP A 192 16.84 -16.57 -14.00
N ASN A 193 15.58 -16.31 -13.66
CA ASN A 193 14.41 -16.88 -14.31
C ASN A 193 13.68 -15.91 -15.27
N LYS A 194 14.22 -14.70 -15.49
CA LYS A 194 13.65 -13.66 -16.39
C LYS A 194 12.23 -13.23 -16.00
N VAL A 195 11.93 -13.19 -14.73
CA VAL A 195 10.63 -12.79 -14.17
C VAL A 195 10.58 -11.28 -14.01
N ILE A 196 9.54 -10.64 -14.52
CA ILE A 196 9.28 -9.21 -14.30
C ILE A 196 8.89 -8.98 -12.82
N ILE A 197 9.54 -8.02 -12.19
CA ILE A 197 9.28 -7.62 -10.80
C ILE A 197 8.42 -6.36 -10.81
N VAL A 198 7.20 -6.45 -10.29
CA VAL A 198 6.32 -5.30 -10.09
C VAL A 198 6.31 -4.99 -8.60
N SER A 199 7.14 -4.03 -8.19
CA SER A 199 7.26 -3.58 -6.80
C SER A 199 6.25 -2.48 -6.52
N ASP A 200 5.26 -2.76 -5.68
CA ASP A 200 4.32 -1.77 -5.17
C ASP A 200 4.88 -1.16 -3.88
N GLU A 201 5.40 0.07 -3.99
CA GLU A 201 6.04 0.80 -2.90
C GLU A 201 5.17 1.95 -2.38
N ILE A 202 3.86 1.86 -2.57
CA ILE A 202 2.90 2.92 -2.19
C ILE A 202 2.93 3.27 -0.69
N HIS A 203 3.41 2.36 0.16
CA HIS A 203 3.54 2.55 1.61
C HIS A 203 4.94 2.99 2.05
N MET A 204 5.85 3.30 1.13
CA MET A 204 7.28 3.56 1.37
C MET A 204 7.58 4.58 2.47
N ASP A 205 6.73 5.58 2.66
CA ASP A 205 6.91 6.62 3.68
C ASP A 205 6.59 6.15 5.11
N PHE A 206 5.86 5.04 5.27
CA PHE A 206 5.45 4.53 6.57
C PHE A 206 6.31 3.36 7.02
N VAL A 207 7.41 3.67 7.67
CA VAL A 207 8.30 2.73 8.33
C VAL A 207 8.59 3.18 9.75
N TRP A 208 8.73 2.21 10.68
CA TRP A 208 8.72 2.44 12.11
C TRP A 208 10.00 1.96 12.80
N GLY A 209 10.32 2.60 13.92
CA GLY A 209 11.49 2.25 14.73
C GLY A 209 12.80 2.47 13.98
N GLU A 210 13.66 1.47 13.98
CA GLU A 210 14.96 1.49 13.30
C GLU A 210 14.89 1.04 11.83
N ASN A 211 13.73 0.56 11.40
CA ASN A 211 13.54 0.11 10.01
C ASN A 211 13.71 1.27 9.03
N ARG A 212 14.15 0.94 7.82
CA ARG A 212 14.27 1.88 6.70
C ARG A 212 13.68 1.24 5.47
N HIS A 213 12.85 1.98 4.74
CA HIS A 213 12.45 1.54 3.42
C HIS A 213 13.64 1.64 2.47
N ILE A 214 13.87 0.58 1.72
CA ILE A 214 14.86 0.52 0.66
C ILE A 214 14.09 0.31 -0.64
N ILE A 215 14.22 1.24 -1.58
CA ILE A 215 13.63 1.11 -2.91
C ILE A 215 14.22 -0.14 -3.57
N PHE A 216 13.40 -0.96 -4.20
CA PHE A 216 13.79 -2.28 -4.67
C PHE A 216 15.10 -2.27 -5.48
N LEU A 217 15.23 -1.38 -6.45
CA LEU A 217 16.45 -1.26 -7.24
C LEU A 217 17.64 -0.67 -6.46
N ASP A 218 17.40 0.20 -5.47
CA ASP A 218 18.48 0.76 -4.65
C ASP A 218 19.16 -0.30 -3.78
N ALA A 219 18.44 -1.35 -3.41
CA ALA A 219 19.01 -2.47 -2.68
C ALA A 219 20.14 -3.17 -3.45
N LEU A 220 20.14 -3.06 -4.77
CA LEU A 220 21.05 -3.78 -5.67
C LEU A 220 22.26 -2.95 -6.12
N LYS A 221 22.34 -1.67 -5.75
CA LYS A 221 23.33 -0.71 -6.29
C LYS A 221 24.80 -1.11 -6.09
N ASP A 222 25.09 -1.91 -5.07
CA ASP A 222 26.46 -2.35 -4.78
C ASP A 222 26.88 -3.55 -5.63
N ASP A 223 25.93 -4.28 -6.24
CA ASP A 223 26.17 -5.34 -7.22
C ASP A 223 25.78 -4.84 -8.62
N LYS A 224 26.74 -4.24 -9.32
CA LYS A 224 26.52 -3.61 -10.63
C LYS A 224 25.97 -4.59 -11.67
N GLU A 225 26.38 -5.83 -11.66
CA GLU A 225 25.92 -6.84 -12.62
C GLU A 225 24.46 -7.19 -12.38
N LEU A 226 24.11 -7.46 -11.12
CA LEU A 226 22.73 -7.74 -10.73
C LEU A 226 21.83 -6.54 -11.00
N TYR A 227 22.28 -5.32 -10.65
CA TYR A 227 21.55 -4.09 -10.91
C TYR A 227 21.21 -3.90 -12.39
N GLU A 228 22.20 -4.05 -13.28
CA GLU A 228 22.01 -3.88 -14.73
C GLU A 228 21.07 -4.93 -15.34
N LYS A 229 21.02 -6.14 -14.79
CA LYS A 229 20.06 -7.16 -15.16
C LYS A 229 18.67 -6.88 -14.60
N ALA A 230 18.58 -6.57 -13.30
CA ALA A 230 17.31 -6.34 -12.60
C ALA A 230 16.57 -5.11 -13.11
N LYS A 231 17.25 -4.01 -13.44
CA LYS A 231 16.61 -2.80 -13.96
C LYS A 231 15.81 -3.02 -15.25
N LYS A 232 16.20 -4.04 -16.04
CA LYS A 232 15.48 -4.45 -17.27
C LYS A 232 14.21 -5.25 -17.00
N LEU A 233 13.98 -5.60 -15.74
CA LEU A 233 12.87 -6.45 -15.31
C LEU A 233 12.03 -5.79 -14.19
N THR A 234 12.43 -4.61 -13.70
CA THR A 234 11.80 -4.02 -12.50
C THR A 234 10.95 -2.80 -12.84
N ILE A 235 9.74 -2.82 -12.31
CA ILE A 235 8.74 -1.76 -12.36
C ILE A 235 8.43 -1.37 -10.92
N ILE A 236 8.59 -0.09 -10.56
CA ILE A 236 8.35 0.42 -9.21
C ILE A 236 7.11 1.32 -9.25
N ASN A 237 6.06 0.97 -8.52
CA ASN A 237 4.84 1.77 -8.41
C ASN A 237 4.85 2.57 -7.10
N THR A 238 4.59 3.86 -7.19
CA THR A 238 4.54 4.78 -6.06
C THR A 238 3.37 5.75 -6.15
N SER A 239 2.96 6.32 -5.02
CA SER A 239 1.91 7.34 -4.99
C SER A 239 1.97 8.15 -3.70
N ALA A 240 1.65 9.44 -3.78
CA ALA A 240 1.40 10.29 -2.64
C ALA A 240 0.09 9.95 -1.89
N SER A 241 -0.75 9.07 -2.45
CA SER A 241 -2.11 8.84 -1.96
C SER A 241 -2.19 8.26 -0.55
N LYS A 242 -1.23 7.40 -0.16
CA LYS A 242 -1.22 6.85 1.20
C LYS A 242 -0.60 7.83 2.19
N THR A 243 0.47 8.50 1.82
CA THR A 243 1.18 9.44 2.70
C THR A 243 0.35 10.68 3.01
N PHE A 244 -0.36 11.21 2.01
CA PHE A 244 -1.10 12.48 2.11
C PHE A 244 -2.62 12.31 2.07
N ASN A 245 -3.13 11.09 2.19
CA ASN A 245 -4.58 10.79 2.15
C ASN A 245 -5.27 11.30 0.86
N LEU A 246 -4.67 11.04 -0.30
CA LEU A 246 -5.11 11.54 -1.61
C LEU A 246 -5.72 10.46 -2.51
N ALA A 247 -6.11 9.30 -1.96
CA ALA A 247 -6.60 8.17 -2.76
C ALA A 247 -7.77 8.53 -3.69
N GLY A 248 -8.64 9.45 -3.28
CA GLY A 248 -9.77 9.94 -4.07
C GLY A 248 -9.37 10.78 -5.28
N LEU A 249 -8.14 11.33 -5.31
CA LEU A 249 -7.65 12.14 -6.43
C LEU A 249 -7.05 11.31 -7.57
N GLN A 250 -6.77 10.03 -7.32
CA GLN A 250 -6.33 9.09 -8.35
C GLN A 250 -5.03 9.51 -9.07
N VAL A 251 -3.91 9.53 -8.33
CA VAL A 251 -2.58 9.82 -8.86
C VAL A 251 -1.58 8.78 -8.40
N ALA A 252 -0.85 8.19 -9.35
CA ALA A 252 0.28 7.31 -9.10
C ALA A 252 1.35 7.47 -10.17
N ASN A 253 2.54 7.00 -9.84
CA ASN A 253 3.69 7.03 -10.72
C ASN A 253 4.35 5.66 -10.76
N THR A 254 4.73 5.25 -11.95
CA THR A 254 5.49 4.05 -12.19
C THR A 254 6.88 4.45 -12.65
N ILE A 255 7.92 4.02 -11.94
CA ILE A 255 9.32 4.32 -12.24
C ILE A 255 9.92 3.09 -12.92
N ILE A 256 10.47 3.27 -14.14
CA ILE A 256 11.07 2.20 -14.94
C ILE A 256 12.39 2.71 -15.51
N LYS A 257 13.50 2.12 -15.08
CA LYS A 257 14.86 2.50 -15.49
C LYS A 257 15.21 2.02 -16.90
N ASP A 258 14.58 0.98 -17.41
CA ASP A 258 14.80 0.44 -18.75
C ASP A 258 13.82 1.02 -19.75
N LYS A 259 14.35 1.62 -20.82
CA LYS A 259 13.54 2.27 -21.86
C LYS A 259 12.60 1.29 -22.57
N THR A 260 13.09 0.10 -22.89
CA THR A 260 12.30 -0.91 -23.63
C THR A 260 11.14 -1.43 -22.77
N LEU A 261 11.40 -1.66 -21.48
CA LEU A 261 10.36 -2.07 -20.53
C LEU A 261 9.30 -0.99 -20.39
N LYS A 262 9.73 0.28 -20.28
CA LYS A 262 8.83 1.44 -20.19
C LYS A 262 7.93 1.58 -21.43
N GLU A 263 8.52 1.54 -22.62
CA GLU A 263 7.78 1.67 -23.88
C GLU A 263 6.71 0.59 -24.04
N LYS A 264 6.97 -0.63 -23.58
CA LYS A 264 5.95 -1.71 -23.57
C LYS A 264 4.79 -1.39 -22.64
N LEU A 265 5.06 -0.87 -21.43
CA LEU A 265 4.00 -0.47 -20.50
C LEU A 265 3.19 0.69 -21.07
N GLU A 266 3.84 1.72 -21.60
CA GLU A 266 3.19 2.88 -22.22
C GLU A 266 2.33 2.50 -23.43
N ALA A 267 2.79 1.57 -24.24
CA ALA A 267 2.01 1.04 -25.36
C ALA A 267 0.72 0.34 -24.88
N GLU A 268 0.78 -0.41 -23.78
CA GLU A 268 -0.39 -1.07 -23.21
C GLU A 268 -1.36 -0.05 -22.58
N ILE A 269 -0.85 0.95 -21.87
CA ILE A 269 -1.64 2.06 -21.33
C ILE A 269 -2.33 2.80 -22.49
N GLY A 270 -1.61 3.08 -23.58
CA GLY A 270 -2.16 3.78 -24.76
C GLY A 270 -3.36 3.08 -25.37
N LYS A 271 -3.44 1.75 -25.33
CA LYS A 271 -4.63 1.00 -25.81
C LYS A 271 -5.91 1.29 -25.02
N THR A 272 -5.80 1.78 -23.79
CA THR A 272 -6.94 2.15 -22.96
C THR A 272 -7.53 3.52 -23.32
N GLY A 273 -6.84 4.30 -24.15
CA GLY A 273 -7.19 5.71 -24.42
C GLY A 273 -6.87 6.67 -23.27
N TYR A 274 -6.25 6.19 -22.20
CA TYR A 274 -5.84 7.02 -21.08
C TYR A 274 -4.51 7.72 -21.37
N HIS A 275 -4.52 9.05 -21.36
CA HIS A 275 -3.33 9.82 -21.78
C HIS A 275 -2.85 10.83 -20.71
N ARG A 276 -3.67 11.20 -19.75
CA ARG A 276 -3.34 12.24 -18.77
C ARG A 276 -4.03 12.02 -17.44
N ILE A 277 -3.29 12.27 -16.35
CA ILE A 277 -3.89 12.38 -15.01
C ILE A 277 -4.58 13.73 -14.86
N SER A 278 -5.56 13.81 -14.00
CA SER A 278 -6.36 15.03 -13.79
C SER A 278 -5.50 16.21 -13.26
N GLY A 279 -5.89 17.44 -13.59
CA GLY A 279 -5.24 18.65 -13.09
C GLY A 279 -5.18 18.71 -11.56
N PRO A 280 -6.30 18.50 -10.84
CA PRO A 280 -6.29 18.45 -9.37
C PRO A 280 -5.31 17.42 -8.79
N ALA A 281 -5.18 16.25 -9.41
CA ALA A 281 -4.25 15.21 -8.98
C ALA A 281 -2.79 15.65 -9.14
N GLN A 282 -2.45 16.32 -10.25
CA GLN A 282 -1.11 16.89 -10.46
C GLN A 282 -0.78 17.97 -9.44
N VAL A 283 -1.69 18.93 -9.23
CA VAL A 283 -1.53 20.02 -8.26
C VAL A 283 -1.34 19.47 -6.85
N ALA A 284 -2.15 18.50 -6.44
CA ALA A 284 -2.07 17.90 -5.13
C ALA A 284 -0.73 17.18 -4.89
N LEU A 285 -0.23 16.42 -5.87
CA LEU A 285 1.05 15.76 -5.75
C LEU A 285 2.21 16.75 -5.66
N MET A 286 2.23 17.77 -6.53
CA MET A 286 3.30 18.79 -6.49
C MET A 286 3.31 19.51 -5.15
N ALA A 287 2.16 19.85 -4.58
CA ALA A 287 2.06 20.50 -3.27
C ALA A 287 2.47 19.56 -2.12
N ALA A 288 2.13 18.26 -2.22
CA ALA A 288 2.52 17.24 -1.26
C ALA A 288 4.03 17.03 -1.22
N TYR A 289 4.70 17.04 -2.38
CA TYR A 289 6.13 16.77 -2.51
C TYR A 289 6.99 18.03 -2.37
N THR A 290 6.64 18.84 -1.36
CA THR A 290 7.38 20.04 -0.93
C THR A 290 7.99 19.81 0.45
N GLU A 291 8.83 20.75 0.92
CA GLU A 291 9.36 20.72 2.29
C GLU A 291 8.25 20.88 3.35
N GLU A 292 7.21 21.67 3.04
CA GLU A 292 6.04 21.81 3.93
C GLU A 292 5.26 20.51 4.02
N GLY A 293 4.99 19.87 2.87
CA GLY A 293 4.35 18.55 2.83
C GLY A 293 5.15 17.50 3.58
N TYR A 294 6.47 17.48 3.43
CA TYR A 294 7.34 16.58 4.18
C TYR A 294 7.29 16.82 5.68
N SER A 295 7.34 18.08 6.12
CA SER A 295 7.22 18.42 7.54
C SER A 295 5.91 17.89 8.13
N TRP A 296 4.80 18.09 7.41
CA TRP A 296 3.50 17.54 7.79
C TRP A 296 3.52 16.01 7.86
N ALA A 297 4.11 15.35 6.87
CA ALA A 297 4.21 13.88 6.84
C ALA A 297 5.03 13.33 8.01
N CYS A 298 6.09 14.03 8.43
CA CYS A 298 6.88 13.67 9.61
C CYS A 298 6.05 13.73 10.91
N GLU A 299 5.24 14.77 11.10
CA GLU A 299 4.36 14.88 12.26
C GLU A 299 3.27 13.80 12.25
N LEU A 300 2.67 13.54 11.08
CA LEU A 300 1.70 12.46 10.88
C LEU A 300 2.31 11.09 11.24
N LYS A 301 3.49 10.79 10.72
CA LYS A 301 4.21 9.54 11.00
C LYS A 301 4.44 9.35 12.50
N LYS A 302 4.88 10.38 13.19
CA LYS A 302 5.07 10.34 14.66
C LYS A 302 3.75 10.04 15.38
N TYR A 303 2.66 10.67 14.96
CA TYR A 303 1.34 10.43 15.54
C TYR A 303 0.86 9.00 15.32
N ILE A 304 0.95 8.49 14.09
CA ILE A 304 0.55 7.13 13.73
C ILE A 304 1.41 6.09 14.46
N TYR A 305 2.72 6.31 14.57
CA TYR A 305 3.59 5.39 15.30
C TYR A 305 3.21 5.30 16.79
N ASN A 306 2.87 6.43 17.42
CA ASN A 306 2.35 6.43 18.78
C ASN A 306 1.01 5.65 18.90
N ASN A 307 0.16 5.70 17.87
CA ASN A 307 -1.06 4.89 17.81
C ASN A 307 -0.73 3.39 17.74
N ILE A 308 0.23 2.99 16.92
CA ILE A 308 0.69 1.58 16.81
C ILE A 308 1.18 1.08 18.17
N LEU A 309 2.04 1.84 18.83
CA LEU A 309 2.57 1.48 20.15
C LEU A 309 1.46 1.39 21.20
N PHE A 310 0.51 2.32 21.17
CA PHE A 310 -0.65 2.31 22.07
C PHE A 310 -1.54 1.09 21.86
N VAL A 311 -1.86 0.74 20.60
CA VAL A 311 -2.67 -0.45 20.29
C VAL A 311 -1.97 -1.72 20.75
N LYS A 312 -0.67 -1.86 20.48
CA LYS A 312 0.12 -3.01 20.90
C LYS A 312 0.11 -3.18 22.43
N ASP A 313 0.46 -2.13 23.16
CA ASP A 313 0.48 -2.15 24.63
C ASP A 313 -0.90 -2.45 25.23
N TYR A 314 -1.95 -1.84 24.67
CA TYR A 314 -3.32 -2.07 25.17
C TYR A 314 -3.77 -3.51 24.95
N ILE A 315 -3.55 -4.08 23.77
CA ILE A 315 -3.94 -5.46 23.44
C ILE A 315 -3.16 -6.45 24.31
N GLU A 316 -1.85 -6.31 24.43
CA GLU A 316 -1.01 -7.18 25.25
C GLU A 316 -1.46 -7.21 26.71
N LYS A 317 -1.84 -6.06 27.28
CA LYS A 317 -2.28 -5.95 28.68
C LYS A 317 -3.72 -6.35 28.93
N ASN A 318 -4.62 -6.08 27.99
CA ASN A 318 -6.06 -6.16 28.24
C ASN A 318 -6.79 -7.25 27.45
N ILE A 319 -6.22 -7.72 26.33
CA ILE A 319 -6.86 -8.73 25.47
C ILE A 319 -5.79 -9.75 25.00
N PRO A 320 -5.11 -10.46 25.92
CA PRO A 320 -3.88 -11.22 25.62
C PRO A 320 -4.11 -12.43 24.71
N LYS A 321 -5.34 -12.80 24.39
CA LYS A 321 -5.64 -13.82 23.40
C LYS A 321 -5.50 -13.29 21.96
N ILE A 322 -5.57 -11.97 21.73
CA ILE A 322 -5.24 -11.39 20.44
C ILE A 322 -3.72 -11.24 20.39
N ASN A 323 -3.11 -11.81 19.35
CA ASN A 323 -1.69 -11.64 19.14
C ASN A 323 -1.46 -10.54 18.07
N VAL A 324 -0.59 -9.59 18.40
CA VAL A 324 -0.24 -8.50 17.48
C VAL A 324 0.98 -8.91 16.67
N ILE A 325 0.82 -8.98 15.35
CA ILE A 325 1.95 -9.22 14.45
C ILE A 325 2.84 -7.97 14.41
N GLU A 326 4.14 -8.17 14.32
CA GLU A 326 5.10 -7.07 14.31
C GLU A 326 4.84 -6.13 13.14
N THR A 327 4.59 -4.86 13.46
CA THR A 327 4.27 -3.83 12.48
C THR A 327 5.51 -2.97 12.25
N GLU A 328 6.34 -3.35 11.26
CA GLU A 328 7.57 -2.64 10.87
C GLU A 328 7.29 -1.46 9.94
N GLY A 329 6.20 -1.54 9.19
CA GLY A 329 5.76 -0.52 8.25
C GLY A 329 4.25 -0.47 8.06
N THR A 330 3.77 0.46 7.26
CA THR A 330 2.37 0.79 7.01
C THR A 330 1.63 1.32 8.27
N TYR A 331 0.41 1.81 8.12
CA TYR A 331 -0.47 2.15 9.24
C TYR A 331 -1.58 1.09 9.44
N LEU A 332 -1.30 -0.13 8.97
CA LEU A 332 -2.21 -1.27 9.00
C LEU A 332 -1.61 -2.33 9.91
N MET A 333 -2.26 -2.60 11.02
CA MET A 333 -1.82 -3.62 11.97
C MET A 333 -2.51 -4.95 11.66
N TRP A 334 -1.75 -6.03 11.73
CA TRP A 334 -2.25 -7.38 11.48
C TRP A 334 -2.43 -8.10 12.82
N LEU A 335 -3.67 -8.47 13.13
CA LEU A 335 -4.08 -9.01 14.43
C LEU A 335 -4.52 -10.46 14.30
N ASP A 336 -3.92 -11.35 15.08
CA ASP A 336 -4.22 -12.78 15.11
C ASP A 336 -5.25 -13.11 16.20
N PHE A 337 -6.45 -13.51 15.78
CA PHE A 337 -7.56 -13.93 16.65
C PHE A 337 -7.73 -15.44 16.76
N ARG A 338 -6.85 -16.23 16.16
CA ARG A 338 -6.99 -17.70 16.09
C ARG A 338 -7.16 -18.39 17.44
N LYS A 339 -6.62 -17.81 18.53
CA LYS A 339 -6.81 -18.33 19.90
C LYS A 339 -8.26 -18.32 20.39
N TYR A 340 -9.16 -17.64 19.68
CA TYR A 340 -10.59 -17.67 20.03
C TYR A 340 -11.34 -18.84 19.41
N GLY A 341 -10.77 -19.53 18.44
CA GLY A 341 -11.38 -20.68 17.77
C GLY A 341 -12.65 -20.34 16.97
N LEU A 342 -12.84 -19.06 16.62
CA LEU A 342 -13.96 -18.59 15.81
C LEU A 342 -13.63 -18.75 14.33
N ASN A 343 -14.61 -19.09 13.49
CA ASN A 343 -14.45 -18.93 12.06
C ASN A 343 -14.53 -17.44 11.67
N ASP A 344 -14.14 -17.12 10.42
CA ASP A 344 -14.04 -15.70 9.98
C ASP A 344 -15.39 -14.98 10.00
N ASP A 345 -16.48 -15.64 9.65
CA ASP A 345 -17.83 -15.04 9.69
C ASP A 345 -18.27 -14.73 11.12
N GLU A 346 -18.03 -15.65 12.06
CA GLU A 346 -18.31 -15.45 13.49
C GLU A 346 -17.46 -14.31 14.05
N LEU A 347 -16.17 -14.32 13.72
CA LEU A 347 -15.23 -13.29 14.15
C LEU A 347 -15.65 -11.91 13.63
N GLN A 348 -15.98 -11.81 12.34
CA GLN A 348 -16.40 -10.54 11.72
C GLN A 348 -17.74 -10.05 12.30
N LYS A 349 -18.73 -10.94 12.47
CA LYS A 349 -20.01 -10.59 13.11
C LYS A 349 -19.83 -10.13 14.55
N LYS A 350 -18.98 -10.79 15.31
CA LYS A 350 -18.68 -10.44 16.69
C LYS A 350 -18.03 -9.06 16.79
N LEU A 351 -17.14 -8.72 15.87
CA LEU A 351 -16.52 -7.40 15.80
C LEU A 351 -17.52 -6.32 15.37
N ILE A 352 -18.22 -6.53 14.24
CA ILE A 352 -19.11 -5.50 13.66
C ILE A 352 -20.36 -5.27 14.52
N TYR A 353 -21.05 -6.34 14.91
CA TYR A 353 -22.34 -6.22 15.60
C TYR A 353 -22.18 -6.26 17.12
N GLY A 354 -21.21 -6.99 17.65
CA GLY A 354 -20.94 -7.04 19.10
C GLY A 354 -20.13 -5.83 19.56
N ALA A 355 -18.93 -5.66 19.05
CA ALA A 355 -18.04 -4.57 19.45
C ALA A 355 -18.36 -3.24 18.72
N LYS A 356 -19.12 -3.24 17.64
CA LYS A 356 -19.32 -2.09 16.73
C LYS A 356 -17.98 -1.51 16.25
N VAL A 357 -17.09 -2.39 15.83
CA VAL A 357 -15.79 -2.08 15.24
C VAL A 357 -15.62 -2.92 13.97
N HIS A 358 -15.40 -2.27 12.83
CA HIS A 358 -15.20 -2.96 11.56
C HIS A 358 -13.72 -2.98 11.22
N LEU A 359 -13.09 -4.14 11.37
CA LEU A 359 -11.75 -4.45 10.89
C LEU A 359 -11.85 -5.15 9.53
N ASP A 360 -10.77 -5.13 8.75
CA ASP A 360 -10.76 -5.83 7.46
C ASP A 360 -10.49 -7.33 7.65
N ASN A 361 -11.32 -8.17 7.03
CA ASN A 361 -11.26 -9.62 7.19
C ASN A 361 -10.00 -10.19 6.53
N GLY A 362 -9.29 -11.03 7.26
CA GLY A 362 -8.03 -11.62 6.84
C GLY A 362 -8.13 -12.51 5.61
N LEU A 363 -9.23 -13.24 5.42
CA LEU A 363 -9.44 -14.08 4.23
C LEU A 363 -9.41 -13.31 2.91
N LYS A 364 -9.69 -12.01 2.92
CA LYS A 364 -9.54 -11.17 1.73
C LYS A 364 -8.10 -11.12 1.21
N PHE A 365 -7.14 -11.39 2.09
CA PHE A 365 -5.70 -11.35 1.78
C PHE A 365 -5.12 -12.71 1.42
N GLY A 366 -5.97 -13.75 1.36
CA GLY A 366 -5.58 -15.13 1.05
C GLY A 366 -5.89 -16.10 2.19
N THR A 367 -5.72 -17.38 1.92
CA THR A 367 -6.12 -18.44 2.86
C THR A 367 -5.37 -18.42 4.19
N LEU A 368 -4.11 -17.95 4.20
CA LEU A 368 -3.34 -17.78 5.43
C LEU A 368 -3.80 -16.59 6.29
N GLY A 369 -4.72 -15.77 5.78
CA GLY A 369 -5.38 -14.73 6.56
C GLY A 369 -6.53 -15.22 7.43
N ASN A 370 -6.88 -16.51 7.37
CA ASN A 370 -7.95 -17.11 8.19
C ASN A 370 -7.70 -16.88 9.69
N GLY A 371 -8.70 -16.32 10.38
CA GLY A 371 -8.61 -15.95 11.80
C GLY A 371 -7.78 -14.70 12.12
N PHE A 372 -7.35 -13.97 11.09
CA PHE A 372 -6.70 -12.67 11.24
C PHE A 372 -7.64 -11.52 10.88
N MET A 373 -7.34 -10.34 11.42
CA MET A 373 -8.00 -9.08 11.08
C MET A 373 -6.97 -7.98 10.87
N ARG A 374 -7.17 -7.14 9.83
CA ARG A 374 -6.33 -5.97 9.60
C ARG A 374 -6.98 -4.72 10.18
N MET A 375 -6.28 -4.02 11.07
CA MET A 375 -6.70 -2.80 11.73
C MET A 375 -5.97 -1.58 11.15
N ASN A 376 -6.72 -0.63 10.61
CA ASN A 376 -6.19 0.68 10.22
C ASN A 376 -6.13 1.60 11.47
N VAL A 377 -4.94 2.11 11.79
CA VAL A 377 -4.71 3.00 12.94
C VAL A 377 -4.42 4.45 12.57
N ALA A 378 -4.62 4.82 11.29
CA ALA A 378 -4.49 6.20 10.82
C ALA A 378 -5.76 7.02 11.11
N MET A 379 -6.08 7.17 12.40
CA MET A 379 -7.22 7.92 12.92
C MET A 379 -6.91 8.52 14.29
N SER A 380 -7.82 9.31 14.86
CA SER A 380 -7.61 9.93 16.16
C SER A 380 -7.40 8.87 17.27
N LYS A 381 -6.51 9.16 18.22
CA LYS A 381 -6.24 8.28 19.35
C LYS A 381 -7.51 7.95 20.14
N LYS A 382 -8.42 8.92 20.28
CA LYS A 382 -9.73 8.71 20.95
C LYS A 382 -10.58 7.65 20.25
N SER A 383 -10.61 7.64 18.93
CA SER A 383 -11.35 6.61 18.15
C SER A 383 -10.74 5.23 18.32
N ILE A 384 -9.40 5.14 18.33
CA ILE A 384 -8.68 3.89 18.59
C ILE A 384 -8.97 3.37 20.01
N GLU A 385 -8.84 4.22 21.02
CA GLU A 385 -9.12 3.86 22.42
C GLU A 385 -10.55 3.33 22.60
N LYS A 386 -11.54 4.05 22.04
CA LYS A 386 -12.93 3.61 22.03
C LYS A 386 -13.11 2.25 21.37
N SER A 387 -12.42 2.01 20.25
CA SER A 387 -12.47 0.72 19.55
C SER A 387 -11.91 -0.42 20.39
N LEU A 388 -10.76 -0.18 21.02
CA LEU A 388 -10.10 -1.19 21.86
C LEU A 388 -10.92 -1.54 23.11
N ILE A 389 -11.56 -0.54 23.75
CA ILE A 389 -12.47 -0.78 24.87
C ILE A 389 -13.63 -1.69 24.44
N ARG A 390 -14.28 -1.39 23.32
CA ARG A 390 -15.38 -2.18 22.78
C ARG A 390 -14.96 -3.61 22.39
N ILE A 391 -13.78 -3.76 21.78
CA ILE A 391 -13.22 -5.09 21.47
C ILE A 391 -12.99 -5.86 22.77
N LYS A 392 -12.41 -5.23 23.81
CA LYS A 392 -12.19 -5.87 25.11
C LYS A 392 -13.49 -6.37 25.73
N GLU A 393 -14.57 -5.58 25.73
CA GLU A 393 -15.87 -5.95 26.31
C GLU A 393 -16.47 -7.21 25.67
N VAL A 394 -16.16 -7.47 24.41
CA VAL A 394 -16.72 -8.57 23.63
C VAL A 394 -15.83 -9.81 23.62
N PHE A 395 -14.50 -9.64 23.79
CA PHE A 395 -13.52 -10.71 23.65
C PHE A 395 -12.86 -11.17 24.97
N ASN A 396 -13.21 -10.57 26.11
CA ASN A 396 -12.76 -11.03 27.44
C ASN A 396 -13.77 -11.97 28.12
#